data_9a06e282eceffe13dd67c279fb9735ca
#
_entry.id   9a06e282eceffe13dd67c279fb9735ca
#
_cell.length_a   1.000
_cell.length_b   1.000
_cell.length_c   1.000
_cell.angle_alpha   90.00
_cell.angle_beta   90.00
_cell.angle_gamma   90.00
#
_symmetry.space_group_name_H-M   'P 1'
#
loop_
_entity.id
_entity.type
_entity.pdbx_description
1 polymer ?
#
loop_
_entity_poly.entity_id
_entity_poly.type
_entity_poly.pdbx_seq_one_letter_code
_entity_poly.pdbx_strand_id
1 'polypeptide(L)'
;SINTGQVFDAQTDSGYFSLPLAESEYTLAINADGHQERFASVYIESGASLDTVFYLDEVYSNMFYGIVYSSDGERLDGVTVTAHMSDYYDYTELSTITSDGGSYQLIVPDGVFNISASYTGYQVAWANDVAIDNDEQELDFTLDPVESFDGAVLGTVYFFGNLSGTATINVWNDTYNAETVSAENGSYYLDLLNGTYSIFVAANGYASIFMP
;
A
#
# COMPACT_ATOMS: atom_id res chain seq x y z
N SER A 1 10.11 -41.38 -15.53
CA SER A 1 8.95 -40.59 -15.11
C SER A 1 7.86 -40.78 -16.15
N ILE A 2 6.84 -41.58 -15.83
CA ILE A 2 5.65 -41.72 -16.70
C ILE A 2 4.66 -40.70 -16.20
N ASN A 3 4.60 -39.58 -16.90
CA ASN A 3 3.54 -38.58 -16.67
C ASN A 3 2.21 -39.20 -17.18
N THR A 4 1.44 -39.78 -16.30
CA THR A 4 0.19 -40.48 -16.65
C THR A 4 -0.95 -39.55 -16.99
N GLY A 5 -0.78 -38.22 -16.82
CA GLY A 5 -1.83 -37.23 -17.05
C GLY A 5 -3.07 -37.42 -16.16
N GLN A 6 -2.96 -38.18 -15.09
CA GLN A 6 -4.06 -38.43 -14.18
C GLN A 6 -4.22 -37.24 -13.25
N VAL A 7 -5.42 -36.65 -13.19
CA VAL A 7 -5.79 -35.53 -12.34
C VAL A 7 -6.60 -36.06 -11.16
N PHE A 8 -6.28 -35.61 -9.97
CA PHE A 8 -7.01 -35.88 -8.73
C PHE A 8 -7.46 -34.55 -8.15
N ASP A 9 -8.74 -34.43 -7.84
CA ASP A 9 -9.32 -33.21 -7.27
C ASP A 9 -9.77 -33.47 -5.83
N ALA A 10 -9.55 -32.50 -4.96
CA ALA A 10 -10.14 -32.42 -3.63
C ALA A 10 -10.66 -31.01 -3.41
N GLN A 11 -11.85 -30.90 -2.83
CA GLN A 11 -12.37 -29.63 -2.35
C GLN A 11 -12.07 -29.51 -0.85
N THR A 12 -11.77 -28.30 -0.42
CA THR A 12 -11.54 -28.02 1.01
C THR A 12 -12.88 -27.73 1.69
N ASP A 13 -13.01 -28.23 2.92
CA ASP A 13 -14.00 -27.75 3.87
C ASP A 13 -13.24 -27.14 5.05
N SER A 14 -13.49 -25.87 5.35
CA SER A 14 -12.77 -25.13 6.38
C SER A 14 -11.22 -25.14 6.20
N GLY A 15 -10.76 -25.15 4.95
CA GLY A 15 -9.32 -25.12 4.60
C GLY A 15 -8.60 -26.47 4.66
N TYR A 16 -9.26 -27.56 5.04
CA TYR A 16 -8.66 -28.89 5.07
C TYR A 16 -8.97 -29.69 3.82
N PHE A 17 -7.97 -30.39 3.30
CA PHE A 17 -8.12 -31.34 2.20
C PHE A 17 -7.35 -32.63 2.48
N SER A 18 -7.74 -33.71 1.83
CA SER A 18 -7.02 -34.98 1.86
C SER A 18 -7.11 -35.65 0.50
N LEU A 19 -5.97 -36.03 -0.05
CA LEU A 19 -5.86 -36.73 -1.33
C LEU A 19 -5.12 -38.05 -1.13
N PRO A 20 -5.76 -39.20 -1.36
CA PRO A 20 -5.07 -40.48 -1.39
C PRO A 20 -4.29 -40.60 -2.71
N LEU A 21 -2.96 -40.55 -2.63
CA LEU A 21 -2.07 -40.60 -3.76
C LEU A 21 -1.13 -41.82 -3.68
N ALA A 22 -0.78 -42.38 -4.83
CA ALA A 22 0.25 -43.42 -4.93
C ALA A 22 1.65 -42.79 -4.83
N GLU A 23 2.67 -43.64 -4.64
CA GLU A 23 4.07 -43.20 -4.68
C GLU A 23 4.40 -42.58 -6.04
N SER A 24 4.65 -41.28 -6.07
CA SER A 24 5.06 -40.50 -7.26
C SER A 24 5.40 -39.06 -6.90
N GLU A 25 5.92 -38.35 -7.89
CA GLU A 25 6.00 -36.89 -7.88
C GLU A 25 4.71 -36.30 -8.45
N TYR A 26 4.17 -35.28 -7.78
CA TYR A 26 2.95 -34.58 -8.15
C TYR A 26 3.17 -33.08 -8.20
N THR A 27 2.47 -32.43 -9.10
CA THR A 27 2.25 -30.98 -9.03
C THR A 27 0.86 -30.73 -8.48
N LEU A 28 0.81 -30.03 -7.36
CA LEU A 28 -0.44 -29.53 -6.78
C LEU A 28 -0.74 -28.15 -7.36
N ALA A 29 -1.95 -27.95 -7.85
CA ALA A 29 -2.49 -26.64 -8.16
C ALA A 29 -3.53 -26.31 -7.08
N ILE A 30 -3.32 -25.21 -6.38
CA ILE A 30 -4.17 -24.76 -5.28
C ILE A 30 -4.81 -23.45 -5.69
N ASN A 31 -6.12 -23.39 -5.73
CA ASN A 31 -6.88 -22.19 -6.06
C ASN A 31 -8.05 -21.99 -5.10
N ALA A 32 -8.42 -20.74 -4.91
CA ALA A 32 -9.63 -20.32 -4.21
C ALA A 32 -10.14 -19.03 -4.87
N ASP A 33 -11.45 -18.81 -4.79
CA ASP A 33 -12.04 -17.58 -5.31
C ASP A 33 -11.42 -16.36 -4.62
N GLY A 34 -11.06 -15.33 -5.40
CA GLY A 34 -10.40 -14.13 -4.89
C GLY A 34 -8.93 -14.29 -4.49
N HIS A 35 -8.30 -15.43 -4.80
CA HIS A 35 -6.89 -15.67 -4.45
C HIS A 35 -6.06 -16.09 -5.67
N GLN A 36 -4.75 -15.80 -5.63
CA GLN A 36 -3.82 -16.24 -6.66
C GLN A 36 -3.65 -17.76 -6.62
N GLU A 37 -3.73 -18.38 -7.79
CA GLU A 37 -3.43 -19.81 -7.94
C GLU A 37 -1.95 -20.06 -7.57
N ARG A 38 -1.71 -21.10 -6.76
CA ARG A 38 -0.38 -21.52 -6.34
C ARG A 38 -0.07 -22.93 -6.81
N PHE A 39 1.14 -23.13 -7.31
CA PHE A 39 1.66 -24.45 -7.70
C PHE A 39 2.73 -24.91 -6.72
N ALA A 40 2.70 -26.20 -6.36
CA ALA A 40 3.72 -26.82 -5.53
C ALA A 40 4.05 -28.23 -6.05
N SER A 41 5.34 -28.56 -6.12
CA SER A 41 5.77 -29.93 -6.42
C SER A 41 5.98 -30.70 -5.12
N VAL A 42 5.39 -31.88 -5.04
CA VAL A 42 5.49 -32.77 -3.86
C VAL A 42 5.81 -34.18 -4.31
N TYR A 43 6.60 -34.90 -3.52
CA TYR A 43 6.88 -36.30 -3.71
C TYR A 43 6.21 -37.11 -2.60
N ILE A 44 5.43 -38.10 -2.95
CA ILE A 44 4.76 -39.02 -2.02
C ILE A 44 5.51 -40.34 -2.02
N GLU A 45 6.00 -40.74 -0.87
CA GLU A 45 6.62 -42.05 -0.67
C GLU A 45 5.56 -43.12 -0.37
N SER A 46 5.88 -44.37 -0.66
CA SER A 46 4.99 -45.50 -0.42
C SER A 46 4.65 -45.63 1.08
N GLY A 47 3.37 -45.56 1.42
CA GLY A 47 2.86 -45.68 2.80
C GLY A 47 3.10 -44.44 3.67
N ALA A 48 3.63 -43.36 3.11
CA ALA A 48 3.82 -42.09 3.81
C ALA A 48 2.57 -41.18 3.77
N SER A 49 2.48 -40.27 4.72
CA SER A 49 1.56 -39.12 4.69
C SER A 49 2.39 -37.85 4.67
N LEU A 50 2.04 -36.94 3.77
CA LEU A 50 2.60 -35.60 3.73
C LEU A 50 1.56 -34.64 4.32
N ASP A 51 1.93 -33.95 5.41
CA ASP A 51 1.15 -32.85 5.97
C ASP A 51 1.80 -31.54 5.55
N THR A 52 1.01 -30.66 4.94
CA THR A 52 1.52 -29.39 4.41
C THR A 52 0.44 -28.31 4.46
N VAL A 53 0.86 -27.05 4.61
CA VAL A 53 -0.01 -25.87 4.64
C VAL A 53 0.36 -24.95 3.49
N PHE A 54 -0.64 -24.45 2.80
CA PHE A 54 -0.48 -23.45 1.75
C PHE A 54 -1.18 -22.17 2.16
N TYR A 55 -0.51 -21.04 1.92
CA TYR A 55 -1.08 -19.71 2.05
C TYR A 55 -1.29 -19.19 0.63
N LEU A 56 -2.47 -18.69 0.35
CA LEU A 56 -2.82 -18.07 -0.92
C LEU A 56 -2.89 -16.56 -0.71
N ASP A 57 -2.28 -15.82 -1.63
CA ASP A 57 -2.34 -14.38 -1.66
C ASP A 57 -3.66 -13.93 -2.32
N GLU A 58 -4.33 -12.94 -1.76
CA GLU A 58 -5.54 -12.36 -2.33
C GLU A 58 -5.26 -11.69 -3.68
N VAL A 59 -6.22 -11.83 -4.60
CA VAL A 59 -6.26 -11.06 -5.85
C VAL A 59 -7.28 -9.95 -5.67
N TYR A 60 -6.80 -8.73 -5.52
CA TYR A 60 -7.69 -7.58 -5.47
C TYR A 60 -8.27 -7.31 -6.85
N SER A 61 -9.59 -7.22 -6.96
CA SER A 61 -10.32 -7.03 -8.21
C SER A 61 -11.04 -5.68 -8.30
N ASN A 62 -11.18 -4.98 -7.18
CA ASN A 62 -11.82 -3.68 -7.16
C ASN A 62 -10.82 -2.58 -7.48
N MET A 63 -11.31 -1.50 -8.04
CA MET A 63 -10.47 -0.37 -8.42
C MET A 63 -11.19 0.95 -8.15
N PHE A 64 -10.55 1.82 -7.35
CA PHE A 64 -10.85 3.24 -7.39
C PHE A 64 -10.05 3.89 -8.52
N TYR A 65 -10.70 4.70 -9.33
CA TYR A 65 -10.05 5.46 -10.38
C TYR A 65 -10.65 6.87 -10.45
N GLY A 66 -9.90 7.80 -10.99
CA GLY A 66 -10.37 9.17 -11.11
C GLY A 66 -9.29 10.15 -11.48
N ILE A 67 -9.60 11.42 -11.33
CA ILE A 67 -8.71 12.53 -11.62
C ILE A 67 -8.63 13.42 -10.39
N VAL A 68 -7.43 13.91 -10.11
CA VAL A 68 -7.21 14.90 -9.04
C VAL A 68 -7.04 16.28 -9.68
N TYR A 69 -7.82 17.24 -9.19
CA TYR A 69 -7.82 18.63 -9.62
C TYR A 69 -7.37 19.54 -8.48
N SER A 70 -6.81 20.67 -8.83
CA SER A 70 -6.79 21.83 -7.93
C SER A 70 -8.14 22.56 -7.96
N SER A 71 -8.42 23.40 -6.98
CA SER A 71 -9.69 24.15 -6.90
C SER A 71 -9.87 25.19 -8.01
N ASP A 72 -8.83 25.55 -8.74
CA ASP A 72 -8.88 26.35 -9.96
C ASP A 72 -9.11 25.55 -11.24
N GLY A 73 -9.24 24.21 -11.11
CA GLY A 73 -9.58 23.30 -12.20
C GLY A 73 -8.39 22.74 -12.97
N GLU A 74 -7.16 22.97 -12.53
CA GLU A 74 -5.98 22.33 -13.11
C GLU A 74 -5.88 20.87 -12.65
N ARG A 75 -5.42 19.99 -13.52
CA ARG A 75 -5.16 18.58 -13.21
C ARG A 75 -3.80 18.44 -12.55
N LEU A 76 -3.71 17.70 -11.45
CA LEU A 76 -2.52 17.60 -10.63
C LEU A 76 -1.84 16.23 -10.79
N ASP A 77 -0.66 16.21 -11.41
CA ASP A 77 0.24 15.05 -11.42
C ASP A 77 1.09 15.04 -10.14
N GLY A 78 1.45 13.83 -9.67
CA GLY A 78 2.30 13.64 -8.49
C GLY A 78 1.55 13.67 -7.15
N VAL A 79 0.22 13.70 -7.17
CA VAL A 79 -0.61 13.59 -5.96
C VAL A 79 -0.58 12.15 -5.46
N THR A 80 -0.35 11.94 -4.18
CA THR A 80 -0.48 10.63 -3.54
C THR A 80 -1.94 10.41 -3.15
N VAL A 81 -2.55 9.36 -3.71
CA VAL A 81 -3.89 8.89 -3.33
C VAL A 81 -3.72 7.63 -2.50
N THR A 82 -4.25 7.64 -1.26
CA THR A 82 -4.09 6.56 -0.29
C THR A 82 -5.45 6.09 0.21
N ALA A 83 -5.70 4.78 0.16
CA ALA A 83 -6.86 4.13 0.74
C ALA A 83 -6.47 3.43 2.05
N HIS A 84 -7.16 3.76 3.13
CA HIS A 84 -7.05 3.11 4.44
C HIS A 84 -8.31 2.31 4.70
N MET A 85 -8.18 1.02 4.98
CA MET A 85 -9.31 0.17 5.33
C MET A 85 -9.87 0.58 6.69
N SER A 86 -11.18 0.73 6.78
CA SER A 86 -11.87 1.17 8.02
C SER A 86 -12.02 0.06 9.07
N ASP A 87 -11.50 -1.14 8.85
CA ASP A 87 -11.67 -2.26 9.77
C ASP A 87 -10.64 -2.22 10.91
N TYR A 88 -11.13 -2.47 12.14
CA TYR A 88 -10.32 -2.38 13.38
C TYR A 88 -9.20 -3.42 13.48
N TYR A 89 -9.24 -4.49 12.67
CA TYR A 89 -8.31 -5.62 12.73
C TYR A 89 -7.31 -5.69 11.57
N ASP A 90 -7.51 -4.94 10.51
CA ASP A 90 -6.63 -4.95 9.34
C ASP A 90 -6.21 -3.53 8.95
N TYR A 91 -4.94 -3.21 9.20
CA TYR A 91 -4.33 -1.94 8.81
C TYR A 91 -3.77 -2.06 7.39
N THR A 92 -4.64 -2.27 6.42
CA THR A 92 -4.24 -2.26 5.02
C THR A 92 -4.22 -0.82 4.51
N GLU A 93 -3.04 -0.35 4.16
CA GLU A 93 -2.81 0.93 3.50
C GLU A 93 -2.31 0.68 2.09
N LEU A 94 -3.05 1.16 1.09
CA LEU A 94 -2.72 1.04 -0.32
C LEU A 94 -2.63 2.43 -0.93
N SER A 95 -1.61 2.69 -1.75
CA SER A 95 -1.43 4.01 -2.35
C SER A 95 -0.99 3.96 -3.80
N THR A 96 -1.29 5.01 -4.53
CA THR A 96 -0.85 5.27 -5.89
C THR A 96 -0.51 6.75 -6.06
N ILE A 97 0.12 7.10 -7.17
CA ILE A 97 0.49 8.48 -7.49
C ILE A 97 -0.15 8.87 -8.82
N THR A 98 -0.76 10.05 -8.89
CA THR A 98 -1.38 10.55 -10.12
C THR A 98 -0.34 10.84 -11.20
N SER A 99 -0.69 10.54 -12.45
CA SER A 99 0.12 10.78 -13.66
C SER A 99 -0.79 11.08 -14.85
N ASP A 100 -0.20 11.39 -15.99
CA ASP A 100 -0.92 11.55 -17.26
C ASP A 100 -2.09 12.54 -17.22
N GLY A 101 -1.88 13.66 -16.58
CA GLY A 101 -2.89 14.72 -16.42
C GLY A 101 -3.82 14.45 -15.24
N GLY A 102 -3.24 14.12 -14.07
CA GLY A 102 -3.93 13.99 -12.79
C GLY A 102 -4.68 12.68 -12.60
N SER A 103 -4.58 11.72 -13.52
CA SER A 103 -5.30 10.44 -13.44
C SER A 103 -4.65 9.47 -12.46
N TYR A 104 -5.46 8.62 -11.82
CA TYR A 104 -4.99 7.55 -10.96
C TYR A 104 -5.84 6.29 -11.08
N GLN A 105 -5.25 5.16 -10.71
CA GLN A 105 -5.90 3.88 -10.48
C GLN A 105 -5.33 3.27 -9.21
N LEU A 106 -6.19 2.79 -8.32
CA LEU A 106 -5.83 2.18 -7.05
C LEU A 106 -6.61 0.89 -6.86
N ILE A 107 -5.92 -0.24 -6.94
CA ILE A 107 -6.50 -1.57 -6.79
C ILE A 107 -6.60 -1.89 -5.29
N VAL A 108 -7.77 -2.30 -4.83
CA VAL A 108 -8.09 -2.55 -3.43
C VAL A 108 -8.89 -3.85 -3.25
N PRO A 109 -8.89 -4.48 -2.06
CA PRO A 109 -9.82 -5.56 -1.72
C PRO A 109 -11.25 -5.06 -1.58
N ASP A 110 -12.21 -5.98 -1.41
CA ASP A 110 -13.55 -5.63 -0.95
C ASP A 110 -13.48 -4.95 0.43
N GLY A 111 -14.30 -3.93 0.66
CA GLY A 111 -14.32 -3.28 1.96
C GLY A 111 -14.85 -1.86 1.98
N VAL A 112 -14.64 -1.21 3.12
CA VAL A 112 -14.96 0.20 3.34
C VAL A 112 -13.67 0.96 3.62
N PHE A 113 -13.43 2.03 2.88
CA PHE A 113 -12.18 2.77 2.90
C PHE A 113 -12.39 4.24 3.24
N ASN A 114 -11.41 4.80 3.98
CA ASN A 114 -11.16 6.22 4.01
C ASN A 114 -10.05 6.53 3.02
N ILE A 115 -10.35 7.33 2.00
CA ILE A 115 -9.42 7.61 0.90
C ILE A 115 -9.00 9.07 0.99
N SER A 116 -7.69 9.31 0.95
CA SER A 116 -7.13 10.64 0.95
C SER A 116 -6.35 10.93 -0.33
N ALA A 117 -6.36 12.20 -0.74
CA ALA A 117 -5.47 12.72 -1.77
C ALA A 117 -4.62 13.83 -1.15
N SER A 118 -3.28 13.68 -1.23
CA SER A 118 -2.33 14.60 -0.64
C SER A 118 -1.26 15.05 -1.63
N TYR A 119 -0.96 16.34 -1.61
CA TYR A 119 0.07 16.95 -2.45
C TYR A 119 0.73 18.13 -1.74
N THR A 120 2.05 18.25 -1.88
CA THR A 120 2.78 19.35 -1.23
C THR A 120 2.29 20.71 -1.72
N GLY A 121 1.93 21.59 -0.80
CA GLY A 121 1.36 22.91 -1.10
C GLY A 121 -0.16 22.94 -1.21
N TYR A 122 -0.83 21.82 -0.94
CA TYR A 122 -2.29 21.70 -0.94
C TYR A 122 -2.81 21.11 0.38
N GLN A 123 -4.06 21.41 0.70
CA GLN A 123 -4.78 20.76 1.79
C GLN A 123 -5.16 19.34 1.39
N VAL A 124 -5.11 18.41 2.34
CA VAL A 124 -5.50 17.01 2.09
C VAL A 124 -7.00 16.92 1.89
N ALA A 125 -7.43 16.32 0.78
CA ALA A 125 -8.83 16.00 0.53
C ALA A 125 -9.14 14.57 1.00
N TRP A 126 -10.33 14.35 1.58
CA TRP A 126 -10.77 13.08 2.09
C TRP A 126 -12.12 12.65 1.50
N ALA A 127 -12.25 11.36 1.21
CA ALA A 127 -13.50 10.67 0.99
C ALA A 127 -13.60 9.55 2.04
N ASN A 128 -14.55 9.67 2.96
CA ASN A 128 -14.69 8.75 4.08
C ASN A 128 -15.81 7.73 3.83
N ASP A 129 -15.65 6.54 4.43
CA ASP A 129 -16.65 5.46 4.42
C ASP A 129 -17.06 5.03 2.99
N VAL A 130 -16.12 5.01 2.06
CA VAL A 130 -16.37 4.60 0.67
C VAL A 130 -16.33 3.08 0.61
N ALA A 131 -17.50 2.47 0.37
CA ALA A 131 -17.63 1.02 0.22
C ALA A 131 -17.40 0.61 -1.23
N ILE A 132 -16.67 -0.51 -1.44
CA ILE A 132 -16.47 -1.15 -2.73
C ILE A 132 -16.58 -2.67 -2.56
N ASP A 133 -17.28 -3.34 -3.47
CA ASP A 133 -17.50 -4.77 -3.47
C ASP A 133 -17.59 -5.25 -4.93
N ASN A 134 -16.57 -5.91 -5.40
CA ASN A 134 -16.42 -6.50 -6.72
C ASN A 134 -16.80 -5.54 -7.88
N ASP A 135 -16.28 -4.29 -7.82
CA ASP A 135 -16.64 -3.19 -8.72
C ASP A 135 -15.46 -2.26 -9.04
N GLU A 136 -15.66 -1.38 -10.01
CA GLU A 136 -14.81 -0.23 -10.32
C GLU A 136 -15.58 1.05 -10.00
N GLN A 137 -14.98 1.92 -9.20
CA GLN A 137 -15.63 3.15 -8.75
C GLN A 137 -14.82 4.39 -9.12
N GLU A 138 -15.47 5.32 -9.81
CA GLU A 138 -14.91 6.64 -10.10
C GLU A 138 -14.96 7.52 -8.85
N LEU A 139 -13.83 8.12 -8.50
CA LEU A 139 -13.68 9.00 -7.36
C LEU A 139 -12.68 10.12 -7.68
N ASP A 140 -13.18 11.30 -8.00
CA ASP A 140 -12.36 12.48 -8.24
C ASP A 140 -12.09 13.24 -6.93
N PHE A 141 -10.91 13.86 -6.86
CA PHE A 141 -10.55 14.74 -5.76
C PHE A 141 -10.31 16.17 -6.25
N THR A 142 -10.66 17.13 -5.41
CA THR A 142 -10.29 18.52 -5.60
C THR A 142 -9.48 18.98 -4.39
N LEU A 143 -8.27 19.47 -4.64
CA LEU A 143 -7.35 19.96 -3.61
C LEU A 143 -7.34 21.50 -3.61
N ASP A 144 -7.49 22.09 -2.44
CA ASP A 144 -7.34 23.51 -2.23
C ASP A 144 -5.85 23.85 -2.01
N PRO A 145 -5.28 24.81 -2.76
CA PRO A 145 -3.93 25.26 -2.50
C PRO A 145 -3.85 25.93 -1.14
N VAL A 146 -2.72 25.78 -0.50
CA VAL A 146 -2.41 26.50 0.72
C VAL A 146 -2.06 27.94 0.38
N GLU A 147 -2.88 28.89 0.80
CA GLU A 147 -2.73 30.31 0.43
C GLU A 147 -1.47 30.97 0.99
N SER A 148 -0.99 30.56 2.17
CA SER A 148 0.24 31.04 2.76
C SER A 148 0.76 30.10 3.85
N PHE A 149 2.08 29.98 3.95
CA PHE A 149 2.73 29.31 5.08
C PHE A 149 2.97 30.34 6.19
N ASP A 150 2.49 30.06 7.39
CA ASP A 150 2.64 30.95 8.56
C ASP A 150 3.82 30.56 9.45
N GLY A 151 4.46 29.43 9.16
CA GLY A 151 5.55 28.88 9.93
C GLY A 151 6.49 28.04 9.11
N ALA A 152 7.52 27.53 9.74
CA ALA A 152 8.43 26.58 9.16
C ALA A 152 9.01 25.65 10.22
N VAL A 153 9.34 24.43 9.83
CA VAL A 153 10.24 23.58 10.59
C VAL A 153 11.62 23.58 9.92
N LEU A 154 12.63 23.82 10.71
CA LEU A 154 14.02 23.82 10.25
C LEU A 154 14.90 23.14 11.28
N GLY A 155 15.99 22.56 10.84
CA GLY A 155 16.90 21.85 11.74
C GLY A 155 18.06 21.20 11.04
N THR A 156 18.73 20.31 11.75
CA THR A 156 19.84 19.55 11.23
C THR A 156 19.70 18.08 11.66
N VAL A 157 19.81 17.18 10.71
CA VAL A 157 19.95 15.74 10.97
C VAL A 157 21.43 15.42 11.15
N TYR A 158 21.79 14.86 12.29
CA TYR A 158 23.15 14.42 12.56
C TYR A 158 23.27 12.91 12.35
N PHE A 159 24.22 12.53 11.50
CA PHE A 159 24.53 11.14 11.21
C PHE A 159 25.68 10.67 12.12
N PHE A 160 25.39 9.72 13.01
CA PHE A 160 26.41 9.13 13.88
C PHE A 160 26.90 7.80 13.31
N GLY A 161 28.21 7.65 13.12
CA GLY A 161 28.83 6.46 12.54
C GLY A 161 29.58 6.75 11.24
N ASN A 162 29.75 5.70 10.43
CA ASN A 162 30.55 5.78 9.20
C ASN A 162 29.73 6.02 7.92
N LEU A 163 28.41 6.16 8.05
CA LEU A 163 27.52 6.47 6.94
C LEU A 163 27.27 7.98 6.91
N SER A 164 27.19 8.53 5.72
CA SER A 164 26.79 9.90 5.44
C SER A 164 25.73 9.89 4.34
N GLY A 165 24.94 10.91 4.25
CA GLY A 165 23.90 10.98 3.23
C GLY A 165 22.90 12.08 3.52
N THR A 166 21.75 11.94 2.89
CA THR A 166 20.58 12.79 3.12
C THR A 166 19.52 12.03 3.89
N ALA A 167 18.68 12.74 4.60
CA ALA A 167 17.51 12.22 5.28
C ALA A 167 16.24 12.78 4.64
N THR A 168 15.21 11.96 4.55
CA THR A 168 13.86 12.41 4.21
C THR A 168 13.15 12.82 5.49
N ILE A 169 12.53 13.98 5.50
CA ILE A 169 11.75 14.54 6.60
C ILE A 169 10.31 14.68 6.12
N ASN A 170 9.41 13.89 6.68
CA ASN A 170 7.97 13.96 6.46
C ASN A 170 7.31 14.64 7.64
N VAL A 171 6.38 15.55 7.36
CA VAL A 171 5.65 16.31 8.37
C VAL A 171 4.16 16.30 7.96
N TRP A 172 3.28 15.90 8.88
CA TRP A 172 1.84 15.82 8.57
C TRP A 172 0.94 16.08 9.77
N ASN A 173 -0.29 16.44 9.47
CA ASN A 173 -1.45 16.40 10.34
C ASN A 173 -2.69 16.00 9.51
N ASP A 174 -3.89 16.12 10.07
CA ASP A 174 -5.14 15.70 9.41
C ASP A 174 -5.48 16.51 8.14
N THR A 175 -4.88 17.67 7.94
CA THR A 175 -5.23 18.62 6.87
C THR A 175 -4.10 18.97 5.93
N TYR A 176 -2.87 18.66 6.31
CA TYR A 176 -1.68 19.03 5.54
C TYR A 176 -0.56 18.04 5.72
N ASN A 177 0.11 17.76 4.62
CA ASN A 177 1.34 16.95 4.63
C ASN A 177 2.41 17.63 3.78
N ALA A 178 3.66 17.51 4.19
CA ALA A 178 4.80 18.02 3.43
C ALA A 178 6.05 17.17 3.66
N GLU A 179 6.90 17.12 2.65
CA GLU A 179 8.15 16.38 2.68
C GLU A 179 9.31 17.29 2.23
N THR A 180 10.48 17.08 2.83
CA THR A 180 11.73 17.65 2.35
C THR A 180 12.88 16.66 2.54
N VAL A 181 13.97 16.89 1.81
CA VAL A 181 15.21 16.11 1.95
C VAL A 181 16.29 17.01 2.51
N SER A 182 17.02 16.56 3.53
CA SER A 182 18.13 17.31 4.09
C SER A 182 19.25 17.49 3.06
N ALA A 183 19.96 18.59 3.15
CA ALA A 183 21.22 18.76 2.45
C ALA A 183 22.28 17.77 2.97
N GLU A 184 23.42 17.64 2.25
CA GLU A 184 24.54 16.76 2.66
C GLU A 184 25.12 17.10 4.04
N ASN A 185 25.02 18.35 4.45
CA ASN A 185 25.41 18.81 5.81
C ASN A 185 24.34 18.52 6.87
N GLY A 186 23.26 17.86 6.49
CA GLY A 186 22.12 17.51 7.33
C GLY A 186 21.07 18.61 7.52
N SER A 187 21.32 19.84 7.07
CA SER A 187 20.34 20.92 7.24
C SER A 187 19.08 20.70 6.41
N TYR A 188 17.93 21.06 6.98
CA TYR A 188 16.65 21.04 6.28
C TYR A 188 15.78 22.23 6.64
N TYR A 189 14.86 22.54 5.75
CA TYR A 189 13.86 23.60 5.92
C TYR A 189 12.56 23.16 5.23
N LEU A 190 11.43 23.42 5.87
CA LEU A 190 10.10 23.09 5.35
C LEU A 190 9.10 24.13 5.82
N ASP A 191 8.45 24.82 4.90
CA ASP A 191 7.35 25.73 5.20
C ASP A 191 6.12 24.93 5.64
N LEU A 192 5.43 25.42 6.68
CA LEU A 192 4.25 24.79 7.26
C LEU A 192 3.14 25.82 7.51
N LEU A 193 1.90 25.33 7.47
CA LEU A 193 0.78 26.05 8.05
C LEU A 193 0.87 26.08 9.57
N ASN A 194 0.17 27.02 10.20
CA ASN A 194 0.03 27.01 11.65
C ASN A 194 -0.73 25.76 12.12
N GLY A 195 -0.13 24.99 13.02
CA GLY A 195 -0.72 23.75 13.51
C GLY A 195 0.23 22.89 14.33
N THR A 196 -0.30 21.77 14.78
CA THR A 196 0.47 20.69 15.41
C THR A 196 0.71 19.61 14.39
N TYR A 197 1.92 19.08 14.32
CA TYR A 197 2.34 18.12 13.32
C TYR A 197 3.05 16.94 13.93
N SER A 198 2.89 15.79 13.31
CA SER A 198 3.78 14.64 13.49
C SER A 198 4.95 14.74 12.51
N ILE A 199 6.15 14.38 12.96
CA ILE A 199 7.38 14.45 12.16
C ILE A 199 8.01 13.06 12.11
N PHE A 200 8.32 12.60 10.90
CA PHE A 200 9.06 11.38 10.65
C PHE A 200 10.35 11.67 9.89
N VAL A 201 11.46 11.13 10.37
CA VAL A 201 12.78 11.30 9.73
C VAL A 201 13.36 9.93 9.42
N ALA A 202 13.70 9.71 8.16
CA ALA A 202 14.31 8.47 7.68
C ALA A 202 15.58 8.75 6.87
N ALA A 203 16.58 7.90 7.02
CA ALA A 203 17.79 7.90 6.20
C ALA A 203 18.28 6.48 5.95
N ASN A 204 18.87 6.24 4.77
CA ASN A 204 19.34 4.92 4.40
C ASN A 204 20.43 4.42 5.36
N GLY A 205 20.23 3.23 5.92
CA GLY A 205 21.16 2.60 6.87
C GLY A 205 21.05 3.08 8.32
N TYR A 206 20.03 3.89 8.64
CA TYR A 206 19.74 4.39 9.99
C TYR A 206 18.33 4.00 10.45
N ALA A 207 18.15 3.91 11.77
CA ALA A 207 16.81 3.78 12.34
C ALA A 207 16.02 5.06 12.16
N SER A 208 14.75 4.95 11.77
CA SER A 208 13.86 6.11 11.63
C SER A 208 13.51 6.72 12.98
N ILE A 209 13.22 8.01 12.97
CA ILE A 209 12.76 8.77 14.16
C ILE A 209 11.33 9.24 13.90
N PHE A 210 10.47 9.04 14.87
CA PHE A 210 9.10 9.54 14.89
C PHE A 210 8.88 10.45 16.10
N MET A 211 8.29 11.62 15.85
CA MET A 211 7.87 12.61 16.86
C MET A 211 6.40 12.94 16.58
N PRO A 212 5.48 12.55 17.50
CA PRO A 212 4.06 12.85 17.38
C PRO A 212 3.72 14.31 17.61
#